data_9d8ce8c59b9ff13c552d5cb2e3372799
#
_entry.id   9d8ce8c59b9ff13c552d5cb2e3372799
#
_cell.length_a   1.000
_cell.length_b   1.000
_cell.length_c   1.000
_cell.angle_alpha   90.00
_cell.angle_beta   90.00
_cell.angle_gamma   90.00
#
_symmetry.space_group_name_H-M   'P 1'
#
loop_
_entity.id
_entity.type
_entity.pdbx_description
1 polymer ?
#
loop_
_entity_poly.entity_id
_entity_poly.type
_entity_poly.pdbx_seq_one_letter_code
_entity_poly.pdbx_strand_id
1 'polypeptide(L)'
;RPVIVHAQLIRDEDMPRFAQLGVIANIQPLWCYLDPMNKELIAPRIGSERNNQQYRLRSMLKAGAMIAFGSDWPVTSHVPMQAIGVPVTRSNPADGVTHPWVFKEALTMDESLTFYTKNAAYQLFREDEYGVLEVGKRATFLVLDSDPAQNPAAKIIELVS
;
A
#
# COMPACT_ATOMS: atom_id res chain seq x y z
N ARG A 1 17.03 -5.95 8.12
CA ARG A 1 16.21 -5.03 7.30
C ARG A 1 15.40 -4.16 8.26
N PRO A 2 15.82 -2.91 8.54
CA PRO A 2 15.05 -2.02 9.38
C PRO A 2 13.74 -1.63 8.70
N VAL A 3 12.66 -1.45 9.50
CA VAL A 3 11.32 -1.13 9.01
C VAL A 3 10.77 0.06 9.78
N ILE A 4 10.20 1.03 9.08
CA ILE A 4 9.36 2.08 9.66
C ILE A 4 7.93 1.79 9.24
N VAL A 5 7.07 1.51 10.23
CA VAL A 5 5.66 1.19 10.00
C VAL A 5 4.85 2.48 9.92
N HIS A 6 3.77 2.43 9.15
CA HIS A 6 2.85 3.53 8.83
C HIS A 6 3.46 4.57 7.89
N ALA A 7 4.61 5.16 8.20
CA ALA A 7 5.29 6.19 7.38
C ALA A 7 4.31 7.25 6.83
N GLN A 8 3.33 7.64 7.66
CA GLN A 8 2.16 8.44 7.26
C GLN A 8 2.54 9.83 6.78
N LEU A 9 3.46 10.48 7.49
CA LEU A 9 3.88 11.85 7.19
C LEU A 9 5.40 11.93 7.26
N ILE A 10 6.05 11.98 6.10
CA ILE A 10 7.50 11.99 5.95
C ILE A 10 7.93 13.33 5.32
N ARG A 11 8.99 13.94 5.84
CA ARG A 11 9.57 15.16 5.27
C ARG A 11 10.26 14.86 3.95
N ASP A 12 10.34 15.86 3.06
CA ASP A 12 10.99 15.70 1.75
C ASP A 12 12.45 15.27 1.88
N GLU A 13 13.18 15.87 2.82
CA GLU A 13 14.58 15.55 3.10
C GLU A 13 14.82 14.14 3.62
N ASP A 14 13.80 13.52 4.25
CA ASP A 14 13.90 12.17 4.82
C ASP A 14 13.52 11.07 3.81
N MET A 15 12.81 11.37 2.74
CA MET A 15 12.40 10.36 1.75
C MET A 15 13.58 9.61 1.11
N PRO A 16 14.65 10.29 0.62
CA PRO A 16 15.81 9.60 0.04
C PRO A 16 16.56 8.75 1.07
N ARG A 17 16.46 9.09 2.36
CA ARG A 17 17.14 8.36 3.43
C ARG A 17 16.64 6.94 3.61
N PHE A 18 15.40 6.65 3.26
CA PHE A 18 14.89 5.27 3.26
C PHE A 18 15.76 4.37 2.36
N ALA A 19 16.03 4.80 1.13
CA ALA A 19 16.91 4.07 0.22
C ALA A 19 18.34 4.03 0.70
N GLN A 20 18.90 5.16 1.13
CA GLN A 20 20.29 5.29 1.59
C GLN A 20 20.60 4.39 2.80
N LEU A 21 19.65 4.21 3.70
CA LEU A 21 19.79 3.43 4.92
C LEU A 21 19.22 2.02 4.81
N GLY A 22 18.68 1.63 3.66
CA GLY A 22 18.05 0.34 3.43
C GLY A 22 16.80 0.12 4.31
N VAL A 23 16.10 1.21 4.68
CA VAL A 23 14.88 1.16 5.49
C VAL A 23 13.69 0.85 4.60
N ILE A 24 12.88 -0.11 5.02
CA ILE A 24 11.60 -0.44 4.37
C ILE A 24 10.50 0.43 4.98
N ALA A 25 9.72 1.09 4.14
CA ALA A 25 8.49 1.75 4.54
C ALA A 25 7.33 0.74 4.50
N ASN A 26 6.87 0.27 5.65
CA ASN A 26 5.67 -0.57 5.72
C ASN A 26 4.44 0.34 5.87
N ILE A 27 3.56 0.33 4.88
CA ILE A 27 2.41 1.24 4.79
C ILE A 27 1.12 0.42 4.74
N GLN A 28 0.07 0.96 5.35
CA GLN A 28 -1.27 0.38 5.31
C GLN A 28 -2.03 0.96 4.11
N PRO A 29 -2.14 0.23 3.00
CA PRO A 29 -2.69 0.76 1.76
C PRO A 29 -4.16 1.18 1.90
N LEU A 30 -4.94 0.51 2.78
CA LEU A 30 -6.33 0.87 3.03
C LEU A 30 -6.49 2.29 3.62
N TRP A 31 -5.45 2.89 4.17
CA TRP A 31 -5.49 4.25 4.74
C TRP A 31 -5.13 5.36 3.73
N CYS A 32 -4.85 4.98 2.49
CA CYS A 32 -4.39 5.92 1.46
C CYS A 32 -5.53 6.69 0.77
N TYR A 33 -6.64 6.94 1.46
CA TYR A 33 -7.73 7.80 1.03
C TYR A 33 -8.16 8.75 2.17
N LEU A 34 -8.97 9.75 1.86
CA LEU A 34 -9.46 10.71 2.85
C LEU A 34 -10.64 10.11 3.63
N ASP A 35 -10.32 9.33 4.65
CA ASP A 35 -11.31 8.72 5.52
C ASP A 35 -11.92 9.72 6.53
N PRO A 36 -13.02 9.37 7.21
CA PRO A 36 -13.65 10.25 8.20
C PRO A 36 -12.72 10.66 9.34
N MET A 37 -11.87 9.75 9.85
CA MET A 37 -10.90 10.06 10.90
C MET A 37 -9.89 11.10 10.43
N ASN A 38 -9.37 10.91 9.22
CA ASN A 38 -8.44 11.87 8.61
C ASN A 38 -9.11 13.23 8.42
N LYS A 39 -10.32 13.25 7.84
CA LYS A 39 -11.06 14.47 7.54
C LYS A 39 -11.49 15.25 8.80
N GLU A 40 -11.98 14.55 9.81
CA GLU A 40 -12.63 15.18 10.97
C GLU A 40 -11.67 15.38 12.16
N LEU A 41 -10.67 14.49 12.30
CA LEU A 41 -9.77 14.51 13.43
C LEU A 41 -8.37 15.00 13.10
N ILE A 42 -7.76 14.47 12.03
CA ILE A 42 -6.34 14.73 11.70
C ILE A 42 -6.19 16.07 10.96
N ALA A 43 -6.90 16.24 9.86
CA ALA A 43 -6.77 17.43 9.00
C ALA A 43 -6.96 18.77 9.75
N PRO A 44 -7.95 18.94 10.65
CA PRO A 44 -8.09 20.17 11.44
C PRO A 44 -6.91 20.47 12.36
N ARG A 45 -6.15 19.44 12.77
CA ARG A 45 -5.02 19.57 13.70
C ARG A 45 -3.70 19.87 13.01
N ILE A 46 -3.49 19.29 11.84
CA ILE A 46 -2.21 19.44 11.12
C ILE A 46 -2.26 20.46 9.99
N GLY A 47 -3.46 20.90 9.61
CA GLY A 47 -3.70 21.83 8.51
C GLY A 47 -3.72 21.15 7.14
N SER A 48 -4.35 21.81 6.17
CA SER A 48 -4.58 21.23 4.83
C SER A 48 -3.29 20.90 4.08
N GLU A 49 -2.26 21.70 4.22
CA GLU A 49 -0.96 21.48 3.56
C GLU A 49 -0.34 20.16 3.99
N ARG A 50 -0.15 19.94 5.30
CA ARG A 50 0.40 18.68 5.84
C ARG A 50 -0.54 17.51 5.60
N ASN A 51 -1.86 17.75 5.66
CA ASN A 51 -2.84 16.72 5.36
C ASN A 51 -2.64 16.14 3.96
N ASN A 52 -2.38 16.98 2.97
CA ASN A 52 -2.11 16.56 1.60
C ASN A 52 -0.69 15.99 1.38
N GLN A 53 0.13 15.96 2.41
CA GLN A 53 1.46 15.32 2.40
C GLN A 53 1.47 13.93 3.05
N GLN A 54 0.32 13.39 3.43
CA GLN A 54 0.23 12.04 4.00
C GLN A 54 0.25 10.98 2.90
N TYR A 55 0.83 9.81 3.21
CA TYR A 55 0.89 8.63 2.33
C TYR A 55 1.36 8.97 0.92
N ARG A 56 2.51 9.66 0.81
CA ARG A 56 3.12 10.08 -0.47
C ARG A 56 3.87 8.92 -1.13
N LEU A 57 3.11 7.89 -1.55
CA LEU A 57 3.65 6.64 -2.08
C LEU A 57 4.48 6.83 -3.34
N ARG A 58 3.96 7.62 -4.29
CA ARG A 58 4.65 7.91 -5.55
C ARG A 58 5.95 8.68 -5.31
N SER A 59 5.92 9.67 -4.41
CA SER A 59 7.09 10.46 -4.06
C SER A 59 8.16 9.62 -3.38
N MET A 60 7.78 8.76 -2.42
CA MET A 60 8.70 7.83 -1.76
C MET A 60 9.32 6.83 -2.74
N LEU A 61 8.50 6.27 -3.65
CA LEU A 61 8.99 5.35 -4.69
C LEU A 61 9.99 6.04 -5.61
N LYS A 62 9.71 7.26 -6.06
CA LYS A 62 10.65 8.07 -6.87
C LYS A 62 11.95 8.39 -6.14
N ALA A 63 11.90 8.53 -4.81
CA ALA A 63 13.08 8.71 -3.97
C ALA A 63 13.86 7.41 -3.72
N GLY A 64 13.43 6.29 -4.31
CA GLY A 64 14.09 4.98 -4.24
C GLY A 64 13.74 4.18 -2.99
N ALA A 65 12.77 4.61 -2.18
CA ALA A 65 12.36 3.85 -0.99
C ALA A 65 11.74 2.51 -1.36
N MET A 66 12.13 1.46 -0.66
CA MET A 66 11.42 0.19 -0.70
C MET A 66 10.15 0.31 0.12
N ILE A 67 9.00 0.05 -0.51
CA ILE A 67 7.69 0.07 0.13
C ILE A 67 7.18 -1.36 0.24
N ALA A 68 6.68 -1.75 1.39
CA ALA A 68 5.93 -2.97 1.62
C ALA A 68 4.56 -2.62 2.20
N PHE A 69 3.54 -3.44 1.93
CA PHE A 69 2.20 -3.25 2.44
C PHE A 69 1.84 -4.26 3.52
N GLY A 70 0.95 -3.83 4.41
CA GLY A 70 0.35 -4.64 5.46
C GLY A 70 -0.98 -4.06 5.91
N SER A 71 -1.82 -4.86 6.58
CA SER A 71 -3.17 -4.45 6.98
C SER A 71 -3.23 -3.73 8.33
N ASP A 72 -2.24 -3.95 9.19
CA ASP A 72 -2.29 -3.59 10.62
C ASP A 72 -3.53 -4.18 11.31
N TRP A 73 -3.89 -5.44 10.92
CA TRP A 73 -4.99 -6.14 11.58
C TRP A 73 -4.70 -6.30 13.08
N PRO A 74 -5.69 -6.06 13.98
CA PRO A 74 -7.13 -5.89 13.73
C PRO A 74 -7.61 -4.45 13.55
N VAL A 75 -6.72 -3.46 13.40
CA VAL A 75 -7.11 -2.06 13.20
C VAL A 75 -7.95 -1.89 11.93
N THR A 76 -7.54 -2.54 10.84
CA THR A 76 -8.32 -2.61 9.61
C THR A 76 -8.44 -4.03 9.08
N SER A 77 -9.22 -4.23 8.02
CA SER A 77 -9.43 -5.53 7.40
C SER A 77 -8.13 -6.19 6.97
N HIS A 78 -7.99 -7.50 7.22
CA HIS A 78 -6.88 -8.31 6.76
C HIS A 78 -7.04 -8.79 5.31
N VAL A 79 -8.19 -8.54 4.67
CA VAL A 79 -8.46 -8.96 3.28
C VAL A 79 -7.69 -8.09 2.30
N PRO A 80 -6.64 -8.61 1.61
CA PRO A 80 -5.73 -7.78 0.83
C PRO A 80 -6.42 -7.06 -0.33
N MET A 81 -7.40 -7.69 -0.99
CA MET A 81 -8.09 -7.08 -2.13
C MET A 81 -8.93 -5.86 -1.77
N GLN A 82 -9.33 -5.69 -0.49
CA GLN A 82 -9.98 -4.45 -0.03
C GLN A 82 -9.00 -3.28 0.03
N ALA A 83 -7.72 -3.55 0.17
CA ALA A 83 -6.70 -2.56 0.38
C ALA A 83 -5.88 -2.24 -0.88
N ILE A 84 -5.61 -3.25 -1.73
CA ILE A 84 -4.71 -3.13 -2.89
C ILE A 84 -5.19 -2.06 -3.89
N GLY A 85 -6.50 -1.92 -4.10
CA GLY A 85 -7.07 -0.95 -5.02
C GLY A 85 -6.99 0.51 -4.52
N VAL A 86 -6.89 0.73 -3.21
CA VAL A 86 -6.93 2.08 -2.61
C VAL A 86 -5.74 2.95 -3.02
N PRO A 87 -4.47 2.50 -2.98
CA PRO A 87 -3.35 3.28 -3.47
C PRO A 87 -3.43 3.63 -4.96
N VAL A 88 -4.15 2.83 -5.75
CA VAL A 88 -4.34 3.03 -7.19
C VAL A 88 -5.40 4.11 -7.45
N THR A 89 -6.55 3.99 -6.77
CA THR A 89 -7.68 4.91 -6.95
C THR A 89 -7.61 6.15 -6.08
N ARG A 90 -6.92 6.06 -4.94
CA ARG A 90 -6.87 7.09 -3.88
C ARG A 90 -8.26 7.48 -3.37
N SER A 91 -9.22 6.55 -3.46
CA SER A 91 -10.63 6.75 -3.11
C SER A 91 -11.08 5.69 -2.10
N ASN A 92 -12.18 5.99 -1.40
CA ASN A 92 -12.83 5.03 -0.52
C ASN A 92 -13.30 3.81 -1.34
N PRO A 93 -12.91 2.59 -0.99
CA PRO A 93 -13.30 1.39 -1.74
C PRO A 93 -14.82 1.14 -1.73
N ALA A 94 -15.55 1.68 -0.75
CA ALA A 94 -17.00 1.56 -0.68
C ALA A 94 -17.75 2.50 -1.64
N ASP A 95 -17.15 3.63 -2.00
CA ASP A 95 -17.82 4.69 -2.79
C ASP A 95 -17.41 4.66 -4.27
N GLY A 96 -16.57 3.72 -4.66
CA GLY A 96 -15.96 3.69 -5.99
C GLY A 96 -14.94 4.82 -6.18
N VAL A 97 -14.56 5.06 -7.44
CA VAL A 97 -13.56 6.09 -7.78
C VAL A 97 -14.24 7.44 -7.98
N THR A 98 -14.65 8.10 -6.90
CA THR A 98 -15.43 9.34 -6.96
C THR A 98 -14.64 10.58 -6.60
N HIS A 99 -13.82 10.51 -5.54
CA HIS A 99 -13.11 11.65 -4.99
C HIS A 99 -11.66 11.27 -4.60
N PRO A 100 -10.75 11.13 -5.59
CA PRO A 100 -9.37 10.73 -5.30
C PRO A 100 -8.64 11.76 -4.42
N TRP A 101 -8.10 11.31 -3.28
CA TRP A 101 -7.30 12.15 -2.42
C TRP A 101 -5.84 12.17 -2.87
N VAL A 102 -5.33 13.36 -3.24
CA VAL A 102 -3.94 13.56 -3.69
C VAL A 102 -3.55 12.54 -4.78
N PHE A 103 -4.31 12.50 -5.88
CA PHE A 103 -4.17 11.50 -6.94
C PHE A 103 -2.76 11.45 -7.57
N LYS A 104 -1.98 12.53 -7.51
CA LYS A 104 -0.58 12.55 -7.98
C LYS A 104 0.32 11.53 -7.24
N GLU A 105 -0.12 11.05 -6.09
CA GLU A 105 0.56 10.03 -5.29
C GLU A 105 0.03 8.60 -5.54
N ALA A 106 -0.87 8.43 -6.52
CA ALA A 106 -1.39 7.13 -6.90
C ALA A 106 -0.31 6.22 -7.47
N LEU A 107 -0.47 4.92 -7.21
CA LEU A 107 0.35 3.84 -7.75
C LEU A 107 -0.32 3.20 -8.97
N THR A 108 0.43 2.39 -9.72
CA THR A 108 -0.15 1.41 -10.64
C THR A 108 -0.64 0.17 -9.85
N MET A 109 -1.49 -0.63 -10.48
CA MET A 109 -1.92 -1.89 -9.86
C MET A 109 -0.74 -2.86 -9.65
N ASP A 110 0.18 -2.95 -10.62
CA ASP A 110 1.36 -3.81 -10.52
C ASP A 110 2.28 -3.40 -9.36
N GLU A 111 2.46 -2.10 -9.13
CA GLU A 111 3.21 -1.60 -7.98
C GLU A 111 2.50 -1.97 -6.68
N SER A 112 1.19 -1.77 -6.60
CA SER A 112 0.40 -2.09 -5.40
C SER A 112 0.43 -3.59 -5.07
N LEU A 113 0.27 -4.46 -6.07
CA LEU A 113 0.41 -5.91 -5.94
C LEU A 113 1.82 -6.30 -5.50
N THR A 114 2.86 -5.74 -6.13
CA THR A 114 4.25 -5.99 -5.78
C THR A 114 4.54 -5.66 -4.31
N PHE A 115 4.02 -4.54 -3.81
CA PHE A 115 4.26 -4.12 -2.43
C PHE A 115 3.53 -5.01 -1.41
N TYR A 116 2.38 -5.57 -1.78
CA TYR A 116 1.62 -6.48 -0.93
C TYR A 116 2.13 -7.94 -0.98
N THR A 117 2.90 -8.32 -2.00
CA THR A 117 3.38 -9.68 -2.22
C THR A 117 4.91 -9.78 -2.11
N LYS A 118 5.64 -9.46 -3.17
CA LYS A 118 7.09 -9.59 -3.28
C LYS A 118 7.83 -8.80 -2.18
N ASN A 119 7.46 -7.53 -1.98
CA ASN A 119 8.14 -6.68 -1.02
C ASN A 119 7.76 -7.04 0.42
N ALA A 120 6.52 -7.49 0.67
CA ALA A 120 6.11 -8.00 1.97
C ALA A 120 6.88 -9.29 2.33
N ALA A 121 7.04 -10.22 1.39
CA ALA A 121 7.85 -11.42 1.59
C ALA A 121 9.31 -11.04 1.89
N TYR A 122 9.89 -10.10 1.15
CA TYR A 122 11.23 -9.59 1.40
C TYR A 122 11.38 -8.97 2.80
N GLN A 123 10.43 -8.16 3.23
CA GLN A 123 10.42 -7.59 4.59
C GLN A 123 10.48 -8.67 5.67
N LEU A 124 9.80 -9.79 5.44
CA LEU A 124 9.68 -10.91 6.38
C LEU A 124 10.82 -11.95 6.26
N PHE A 125 11.83 -11.73 5.41
CA PHE A 125 12.89 -12.69 5.10
C PHE A 125 12.35 -14.03 4.55
N ARG A 126 11.28 -13.96 3.76
CA ARG A 126 10.60 -15.13 3.16
C ARG A 126 10.56 -15.05 1.64
N GLU A 127 11.38 -14.19 1.03
CA GLU A 127 11.45 -14.00 -0.44
C GLU A 127 11.87 -15.26 -1.20
N ASP A 128 12.58 -16.18 -0.56
CA ASP A 128 12.96 -17.45 -1.17
C ASP A 128 11.79 -18.44 -1.27
N GLU A 129 10.75 -18.26 -0.43
CA GLU A 129 9.60 -19.16 -0.39
C GLU A 129 8.32 -18.55 -0.98
N TYR A 130 8.13 -17.22 -0.84
CA TYR A 130 6.87 -16.52 -1.14
C TYR A 130 7.09 -15.23 -1.94
N GLY A 131 5.98 -14.62 -2.32
CA GLY A 131 5.92 -13.26 -2.89
C GLY A 131 5.81 -13.21 -4.40
N VAL A 132 6.20 -14.28 -5.10
CA VAL A 132 6.07 -14.43 -6.56
C VAL A 132 5.79 -15.88 -6.93
N LEU A 133 5.16 -16.08 -8.10
CA LEU A 133 4.94 -17.42 -8.66
C LEU A 133 6.15 -17.79 -9.54
N GLU A 134 7.09 -18.52 -8.96
CA GLU A 134 8.31 -19.00 -9.63
C GLU A 134 8.57 -20.46 -9.28
N VAL A 135 9.27 -21.18 -10.17
CA VAL A 135 9.69 -22.57 -9.93
C VAL A 135 10.57 -22.62 -8.66
N GLY A 136 10.23 -23.52 -7.75
CA GLY A 136 10.94 -23.70 -6.48
C GLY A 136 10.34 -22.93 -5.30
N LYS A 137 9.39 -22.02 -5.54
CA LYS A 137 8.64 -21.34 -4.48
C LYS A 137 7.32 -22.04 -4.16
N ARG A 138 6.73 -21.70 -3.04
CA ARG A 138 5.42 -22.25 -2.64
C ARG A 138 4.33 -21.72 -3.55
N ALA A 139 3.43 -22.60 -3.96
CA ALA A 139 2.27 -22.29 -4.79
C ALA A 139 1.14 -21.69 -3.94
N THR A 140 1.43 -20.57 -3.26
CA THR A 140 0.43 -19.82 -2.46
C THR A 140 -0.03 -18.63 -3.29
N PHE A 141 -1.29 -18.66 -3.73
CA PHE A 141 -1.85 -17.61 -4.59
C PHE A 141 -3.37 -17.46 -4.41
N LEU A 142 -3.89 -16.34 -4.89
CA LEU A 142 -5.32 -16.04 -4.94
C LEU A 142 -5.82 -16.18 -6.37
N VAL A 143 -7.01 -16.78 -6.53
CA VAL A 143 -7.78 -16.72 -7.77
C VAL A 143 -8.80 -15.59 -7.62
N LEU A 144 -8.84 -14.69 -8.59
CA LEU A 144 -9.74 -13.54 -8.59
C LEU A 144 -10.83 -13.71 -9.64
N ASP A 145 -11.99 -13.08 -9.44
CA ASP A 145 -13.12 -13.08 -10.37
C ASP A 145 -12.86 -12.26 -11.64
N SER A 146 -11.89 -11.37 -11.59
CA SER A 146 -11.54 -10.48 -12.69
C SER A 146 -10.11 -9.98 -12.56
N ASP A 147 -9.55 -9.45 -13.65
CA ASP A 147 -8.23 -8.82 -13.66
C ASP A 147 -8.25 -7.55 -12.77
N PRO A 148 -7.45 -7.49 -11.70
CA PRO A 148 -7.41 -6.33 -10.80
C PRO A 148 -6.90 -5.06 -11.49
N ALA A 149 -6.15 -5.16 -12.58
CA ALA A 149 -5.72 -4.00 -13.36
C ALA A 149 -6.89 -3.33 -14.10
N GLN A 150 -7.92 -4.12 -14.45
CA GLN A 150 -9.15 -3.62 -15.08
C GLN A 150 -10.24 -3.32 -14.03
N ASN A 151 -10.24 -4.04 -12.91
CA ASN A 151 -11.21 -3.91 -11.84
C ASN A 151 -10.50 -3.89 -10.47
N PRO A 152 -10.16 -2.70 -9.94
CA PRO A 152 -9.53 -2.58 -8.60
C PRO A 152 -10.34 -3.16 -7.44
N ALA A 153 -11.63 -3.47 -7.67
CA ALA A 153 -12.53 -4.12 -6.72
C ALA A 153 -12.70 -5.63 -6.97
N ALA A 154 -11.79 -6.26 -7.71
CA ALA A 154 -11.81 -7.70 -7.97
C ALA A 154 -11.90 -8.50 -6.66
N LYS A 155 -12.71 -9.56 -6.67
CA LYS A 155 -12.99 -10.38 -5.49
C LYS A 155 -12.18 -11.67 -5.53
N ILE A 156 -11.80 -12.14 -4.34
CA ILE A 156 -11.17 -13.45 -4.18
C ILE A 156 -12.23 -14.53 -4.37
N ILE A 157 -11.99 -15.47 -5.30
CA ILE A 157 -12.81 -16.66 -5.51
C ILE A 157 -12.23 -17.83 -4.72
N GLU A 158 -10.90 -17.99 -4.71
CA GLU A 158 -10.22 -19.12 -4.11
C GLU A 158 -8.85 -18.70 -3.54
N LEU A 159 -8.44 -19.31 -2.44
CA LEU A 159 -7.09 -19.28 -1.89
C LEU A 159 -6.45 -20.65 -2.07
N VAL A 160 -5.32 -20.69 -2.78
CA VAL A 160 -4.48 -21.90 -2.92
C VAL A 160 -3.23 -21.73 -2.08
N SER A 161 -2.90 -22.75 -1.25
CA SER A 161 -1.75 -22.73 -0.34
C SER A 161 -1.13 -24.13 -0.18
#